data_6856cafaebe66dd35051b90be4f4e3da
#
_entry.id   6856cafaebe66dd35051b90be4f4e3da
#
_cell.length_a   1.000
_cell.length_b   1.000
_cell.length_c   1.000
_cell.angle_alpha   90.00
_cell.angle_beta   90.00
_cell.angle_gamma   90.00
#
_symmetry.space_group_name_H-M   'P 1'
#
loop_
_entity.id
_entity.type
_entity.pdbx_description
1 polymer ?
#
loop_
_entity_poly.entity_id
_entity_poly.type
_entity_poly.pdbx_seq_one_letter_code
_entity_poly.pdbx_strand_id
1 'polypeptide(L)'
;MASTPSNTEPTFQDIWQTLSAVNVESFVETKMGLRYLSWAHGWMTLMDHYPNAIMDFPHNEVHEDGSVTVHCSIVIGTLARHMWLPVMNNKNQAIVRPNARDISDAKMRCLVKCMALFGLGMYVYAGEDLPQAEQPVAEVKGKPAKKPEPKKTEPDEDDIDYSEEAHAQAFLKIWSDWLPEHSDVAGLYRNNKGTITTIQNHHPAIYEEIKQAYQRRKAEIADAKQEGEG
;
A
#
# COMPACT_ATOMS: atom_id res chain seq x y z
N MET A 1 26.12 43.98 10.62
CA MET A 1 26.87 42.74 10.94
C MET A 1 25.95 41.59 10.67
N ALA A 2 26.18 40.89 9.56
CA ALA A 2 25.37 39.72 9.22
C ALA A 2 25.85 38.54 10.09
N SER A 3 25.02 38.02 10.94
CA SER A 3 25.28 36.81 11.71
C SER A 3 25.45 35.62 10.74
N THR A 4 26.63 35.08 10.71
CA THR A 4 26.92 33.79 10.04
C THR A 4 26.00 32.73 10.60
N PRO A 5 25.23 31.97 9.81
CA PRO A 5 24.44 30.86 10.33
C PRO A 5 25.43 29.84 10.95
N SER A 6 25.26 29.52 12.22
CA SER A 6 26.00 28.46 12.89
C SER A 6 25.62 27.14 12.20
N ASN A 7 26.59 26.59 11.44
CA ASN A 7 26.46 25.29 10.76
C ASN A 7 26.62 24.16 11.79
N THR A 8 25.74 24.15 12.80
CA THR A 8 25.69 23.07 13.80
C THR A 8 24.74 22.01 13.26
N GLU A 9 25.24 20.80 13.05
CA GLU A 9 24.39 19.67 12.65
C GLU A 9 23.25 19.49 13.67
N PRO A 10 22.01 19.22 13.21
CA PRO A 10 20.87 19.07 14.11
C PRO A 10 21.05 17.85 15.02
N THR A 11 20.63 17.97 16.28
CA THR A 11 20.56 16.84 17.20
C THR A 11 19.26 16.05 16.98
N PHE A 12 19.15 14.82 17.54
CA PHE A 12 17.88 14.08 17.55
C PHE A 12 16.76 14.88 18.20
N GLN A 13 17.05 15.67 19.21
CA GLN A 13 16.05 16.50 19.88
C GLN A 13 15.53 17.59 18.94
N ASP A 14 16.40 18.25 18.20
CA ASP A 14 16.03 19.30 17.24
C ASP A 14 15.15 18.73 16.13
N ILE A 15 15.55 17.56 15.59
CA ILE A 15 14.77 16.86 14.56
C ILE A 15 13.39 16.45 15.09
N TRP A 16 13.35 15.86 16.29
CA TRP A 16 12.11 15.44 16.92
C TRP A 16 11.17 16.63 17.16
N GLN A 17 11.66 17.72 17.73
CA GLN A 17 10.84 18.91 17.99
C GLN A 17 10.29 19.51 16.71
N THR A 18 11.08 19.53 15.63
CA THR A 18 10.66 20.03 14.33
C THR A 18 9.58 19.14 13.72
N LEU A 19 9.83 17.84 13.61
CA LEU A 19 8.96 16.92 12.88
C LEU A 19 7.71 16.52 13.67
N SER A 20 7.79 16.43 15.00
CA SER A 20 6.62 16.12 15.83
C SER A 20 5.61 17.27 15.91
N ALA A 21 6.03 18.51 15.63
CA ALA A 21 5.16 19.67 15.53
C ALA A 21 4.38 19.75 14.19
N VAL A 22 4.79 18.95 13.18
CA VAL A 22 4.12 18.94 11.88
C VAL A 22 2.79 18.20 11.97
N ASN A 23 1.72 18.87 11.58
CA ASN A 23 0.40 18.25 11.47
C ASN A 23 0.23 17.57 10.11
N VAL A 24 0.23 16.23 10.08
CA VAL A 24 0.03 15.44 8.86
C VAL A 24 -1.40 14.91 8.71
N GLU A 25 -2.35 15.36 9.55
CA GLU A 25 -3.72 14.82 9.59
C GLU A 25 -4.46 14.89 8.26
N SER A 26 -4.22 15.93 7.45
CA SER A 26 -4.82 16.08 6.12
C SER A 26 -4.32 15.06 5.08
N PHE A 27 -3.24 14.33 5.40
CA PHE A 27 -2.61 13.31 4.54
C PHE A 27 -2.75 11.91 5.13
N VAL A 28 -3.54 11.76 6.20
CA VAL A 28 -3.83 10.48 6.83
C VAL A 28 -5.09 9.89 6.22
N GLU A 29 -4.96 8.71 5.67
CA GLU A 29 -6.07 7.90 5.15
C GLU A 29 -6.49 6.86 6.19
N THR A 30 -7.76 6.50 6.19
CA THR A 30 -8.27 5.41 7.04
C THR A 30 -8.74 4.27 6.16
N LYS A 31 -8.08 3.12 6.26
CA LYS A 31 -8.44 1.88 5.55
C LYS A 31 -8.73 0.79 6.58
N MET A 32 -9.89 0.16 6.50
CA MET A 32 -10.30 -0.95 7.40
C MET A 32 -10.15 -0.64 8.89
N GLY A 33 -10.39 0.62 9.29
CA GLY A 33 -10.26 1.07 10.68
C GLY A 33 -8.83 1.40 11.13
N LEU A 34 -7.82 1.19 10.27
CA LEU A 34 -6.44 1.57 10.51
C LEU A 34 -6.11 2.91 9.84
N ARG A 35 -5.25 3.70 10.47
CA ARG A 35 -4.82 5.00 9.97
C ARG A 35 -3.47 4.87 9.29
N TYR A 36 -3.33 5.48 8.12
CA TYR A 36 -2.10 5.43 7.34
C TYR A 36 -1.70 6.83 6.88
N LEU A 37 -0.47 7.22 7.14
CA LEU A 37 0.12 8.37 6.48
C LEU A 37 0.57 7.96 5.07
N SER A 38 0.16 8.69 4.04
CA SER A 38 0.67 8.50 2.68
C SER A 38 2.19 8.65 2.68
N TRP A 39 2.91 7.62 2.19
CA TRP A 39 4.37 7.62 2.15
C TRP A 39 4.94 8.79 1.33
N ALA A 40 4.27 9.15 0.24
CA ALA A 40 4.70 10.25 -0.62
C ALA A 40 4.59 11.60 0.10
N HIS A 41 3.47 11.86 0.78
CA HIS A 41 3.31 13.08 1.57
C HIS A 41 4.26 13.11 2.77
N GLY A 42 4.44 11.98 3.46
CA GLY A 42 5.42 11.88 4.54
C GLY A 42 6.82 12.20 4.07
N TRP A 43 7.24 11.63 2.92
CA TRP A 43 8.55 11.90 2.36
C TRP A 43 8.72 13.34 1.89
N MET A 44 7.73 13.93 1.18
CA MET A 44 7.75 15.33 0.80
C MET A 44 7.88 16.24 2.02
N THR A 45 7.08 16.01 3.06
CA THR A 45 7.16 16.76 4.31
C THR A 45 8.55 16.65 4.96
N LEU A 46 9.14 15.45 4.98
CA LEU A 46 10.49 15.26 5.50
C LEU A 46 11.52 16.06 4.68
N MET A 47 11.41 16.03 3.35
CA MET A 47 12.32 16.77 2.44
C MET A 47 12.16 18.28 2.56
N ASP A 48 10.97 18.81 2.87
CA ASP A 48 10.77 20.25 3.14
C ASP A 48 11.56 20.74 4.34
N HIS A 49 11.72 19.89 5.36
CA HIS A 49 12.47 20.24 6.59
C HIS A 49 13.95 19.80 6.52
N TYR A 50 14.24 18.67 5.90
CA TYR A 50 15.55 18.04 5.82
C TYR A 50 15.85 17.56 4.40
N PRO A 51 16.14 18.48 3.45
CA PRO A 51 16.28 18.17 2.02
C PRO A 51 17.45 17.23 1.70
N ASN A 52 18.40 17.06 2.62
CA ASN A 52 19.53 16.15 2.49
C ASN A 52 19.29 14.79 3.18
N ALA A 53 18.06 14.50 3.61
CA ALA A 53 17.74 13.22 4.19
C ALA A 53 17.88 12.09 3.13
N ILE A 54 18.46 10.97 3.55
CA ILE A 54 18.67 9.80 2.70
C ILE A 54 17.84 8.65 3.25
N MET A 55 17.13 7.94 2.37
CA MET A 55 16.51 6.67 2.71
C MET A 55 17.24 5.51 2.04
N ASP A 56 17.25 4.37 2.72
CA ASP A 56 17.79 3.11 2.20
C ASP A 56 16.90 1.95 2.62
N PHE A 57 16.81 0.95 1.75
CA PHE A 57 16.11 -0.31 2.01
C PHE A 57 17.13 -1.45 1.97
N PRO A 58 17.71 -1.83 3.12
CA PRO A 58 18.60 -2.97 3.21
C PRO A 58 17.97 -4.26 2.68
N HIS A 59 18.80 -5.32 2.55
CA HIS A 59 18.30 -6.62 2.14
C HIS A 59 17.17 -7.12 3.05
N ASN A 60 16.14 -7.70 2.44
CA ASN A 60 15.05 -8.32 3.18
C ASN A 60 15.57 -9.55 3.91
N GLU A 61 15.07 -9.79 5.11
CA GLU A 61 15.32 -11.01 5.88
C GLU A 61 14.24 -12.04 5.53
N VAL A 62 14.68 -13.24 5.13
CA VAL A 62 13.78 -14.38 4.84
C VAL A 62 13.88 -15.37 5.98
N HIS A 63 12.74 -15.66 6.61
CA HIS A 63 12.66 -16.58 7.74
C HIS A 63 12.49 -18.04 7.28
N GLU A 64 12.71 -19.01 8.19
CA GLU A 64 12.63 -20.44 7.90
C GLU A 64 11.25 -20.89 7.38
N ASP A 65 10.17 -20.24 7.85
CA ASP A 65 8.80 -20.51 7.39
C ASP A 65 8.48 -19.89 6.01
N GLY A 66 9.43 -19.14 5.44
CA GLY A 66 9.28 -18.43 4.18
C GLY A 66 8.59 -17.07 4.30
N SER A 67 8.30 -16.58 5.51
CA SER A 67 7.90 -15.20 5.72
C SER A 67 9.08 -14.24 5.52
N VAL A 68 8.81 -12.96 5.31
CA VAL A 68 9.83 -11.96 4.99
C VAL A 68 9.67 -10.75 5.90
N THR A 69 10.79 -10.25 6.42
CA THR A 69 10.88 -8.95 7.09
C THR A 69 11.59 -7.96 6.19
N VAL A 70 10.99 -6.81 5.97
CA VAL A 70 11.61 -5.68 5.26
C VAL A 70 12.24 -4.72 6.25
N HIS A 71 13.27 -4.02 5.80
CA HIS A 71 14.01 -3.05 6.59
C HIS A 71 14.02 -1.69 5.88
N CYS A 72 14.06 -0.61 6.66
CA CYS A 72 14.22 0.75 6.17
C CYS A 72 15.14 1.53 7.10
N SER A 73 15.99 2.37 6.52
CA SER A 73 16.84 3.31 7.23
C SER A 73 16.62 4.71 6.69
N ILE A 74 16.59 5.69 7.59
CA ILE A 74 16.61 7.10 7.24
C ILE A 74 17.78 7.76 7.96
N VAL A 75 18.56 8.56 7.23
CA VAL A 75 19.69 9.33 7.73
C VAL A 75 19.42 10.81 7.53
N ILE A 76 19.57 11.60 8.58
CA ILE A 76 19.50 13.08 8.57
C ILE A 76 20.82 13.60 9.14
N GLY A 77 21.66 14.21 8.30
CA GLY A 77 23.04 14.54 8.69
C GLY A 77 23.82 13.28 9.05
N THR A 78 24.31 13.21 10.29
CA THR A 78 25.02 12.03 10.83
C THR A 78 24.12 11.09 11.63
N LEU A 79 22.82 11.43 11.79
CA LEU A 79 21.88 10.72 12.65
C LEU A 79 21.03 9.75 11.83
N ALA A 80 20.99 8.49 12.26
CA ALA A 80 20.25 7.43 11.59
C ALA A 80 19.14 6.83 12.49
N ARG A 81 18.03 6.44 11.88
CA ARG A 81 17.00 5.58 12.45
C ARG A 81 16.76 4.39 11.54
N HIS A 82 16.48 3.26 12.15
CA HIS A 82 16.19 2.02 11.46
C HIS A 82 14.81 1.51 11.89
N MET A 83 14.10 0.93 10.96
CA MET A 83 12.80 0.30 11.18
C MET A 83 12.75 -1.02 10.42
N TRP A 84 11.99 -1.96 10.93
CA TRP A 84 11.68 -3.23 10.27
C TRP A 84 10.19 -3.51 10.35
N LEU A 85 9.70 -4.28 9.39
CA LEU A 85 8.29 -4.65 9.35
C LEU A 85 8.16 -6.02 8.68
N PRO A 86 7.45 -6.99 9.28
CA PRO A 86 7.06 -8.21 8.57
C PRO A 86 6.17 -7.87 7.39
N VAL A 87 6.31 -8.60 6.29
CA VAL A 87 5.34 -8.52 5.19
C VAL A 87 4.04 -9.16 5.66
N MET A 88 2.97 -8.39 5.74
CA MET A 88 1.71 -8.77 6.37
C MET A 88 0.51 -8.46 5.48
N ASN A 89 -0.53 -9.28 5.63
CA ASN A 89 -1.85 -9.00 5.07
C ASN A 89 -2.60 -7.92 5.90
N ASN A 90 -3.81 -7.56 5.45
CA ASN A 90 -4.68 -6.58 6.14
C ASN A 90 -5.22 -7.01 7.51
N LYS A 91 -4.98 -8.26 7.91
CA LYS A 91 -5.27 -8.77 9.27
C LYS A 91 -4.03 -8.78 10.16
N ASN A 92 -2.95 -8.10 9.77
CA ASN A 92 -1.65 -8.10 10.45
C ASN A 92 -1.04 -9.51 10.64
N GLN A 93 -1.34 -10.44 9.74
CA GLN A 93 -0.76 -11.77 9.74
C GLN A 93 0.39 -11.83 8.73
N ALA A 94 1.53 -12.40 9.10
CA ALA A 94 2.66 -12.57 8.20
C ALA A 94 2.26 -13.40 6.96
N ILE A 95 2.72 -12.96 5.79
CA ILE A 95 2.51 -13.66 4.52
C ILE A 95 3.71 -14.57 4.28
N VAL A 96 3.45 -15.87 4.14
CA VAL A 96 4.45 -16.85 3.75
C VAL A 96 4.67 -16.77 2.25
N ARG A 97 5.93 -16.60 1.82
CA ARG A 97 6.34 -16.41 0.41
C ARG A 97 5.60 -15.23 -0.25
N PRO A 98 5.73 -14.01 0.30
CA PRO A 98 5.08 -12.84 -0.25
C PRO A 98 5.57 -12.57 -1.67
N ASN A 99 4.68 -12.07 -2.52
CA ASN A 99 5.04 -11.65 -3.87
C ASN A 99 5.73 -10.28 -3.86
N ALA A 100 6.19 -9.81 -5.03
CA ALA A 100 6.92 -8.55 -5.15
C ALA A 100 6.07 -7.32 -4.77
N ARG A 101 4.75 -7.35 -4.98
CA ARG A 101 3.83 -6.29 -4.59
C ARG A 101 3.69 -6.21 -3.07
N ASP A 102 3.47 -7.34 -2.40
CA ASP A 102 3.40 -7.41 -0.93
C ASP A 102 4.66 -6.83 -0.29
N ILE A 103 5.84 -7.16 -0.86
CA ILE A 103 7.14 -6.64 -0.38
C ILE A 103 7.24 -5.13 -0.60
N SER A 104 6.82 -4.63 -1.77
CA SER A 104 6.82 -3.19 -2.07
C SER A 104 5.94 -2.41 -1.11
N ASP A 105 4.72 -2.87 -0.87
CA ASP A 105 3.77 -2.23 0.03
C ASP A 105 4.29 -2.24 1.49
N ALA A 106 4.87 -3.35 1.92
CA ALA A 106 5.51 -3.45 3.23
C ALA A 106 6.70 -2.46 3.38
N LYS A 107 7.51 -2.26 2.33
CA LYS A 107 8.59 -1.27 2.33
C LYS A 107 8.07 0.16 2.49
N MET A 108 6.99 0.54 1.81
CA MET A 108 6.38 1.86 1.96
C MET A 108 5.78 2.06 3.36
N ARG A 109 5.15 1.04 3.94
CA ARG A 109 4.68 1.06 5.34
C ARG A 109 5.85 1.16 6.32
N CYS A 110 6.95 0.46 6.06
CA CYS A 110 8.17 0.53 6.88
C CYS A 110 8.80 1.94 6.83
N LEU A 111 8.81 2.58 5.65
CA LEU A 111 9.34 3.94 5.47
C LEU A 111 8.59 4.96 6.34
N VAL A 112 7.26 4.96 6.33
CA VAL A 112 6.49 5.93 7.14
C VAL A 112 6.65 5.69 8.63
N LYS A 113 6.77 4.43 9.08
CA LYS A 113 7.09 4.10 10.47
C LYS A 113 8.53 4.54 10.84
N CYS A 114 9.47 4.46 9.90
CA CYS A 114 10.84 4.97 10.10
C CYS A 114 10.84 6.51 10.24
N MET A 115 10.06 7.23 9.43
CA MET A 115 9.88 8.69 9.59
C MET A 115 9.26 9.04 10.94
N ALA A 116 8.33 8.24 11.43
CA ALA A 116 7.73 8.42 12.75
C ALA A 116 8.75 8.34 13.90
N LEU A 117 9.82 7.56 13.76
CA LEU A 117 10.92 7.51 14.75
C LEU A 117 11.72 8.81 14.85
N PHE A 118 11.58 9.71 13.89
CA PHE A 118 12.07 11.08 13.96
C PHE A 118 11.01 12.09 14.43
N GLY A 119 9.77 11.63 14.71
CA GLY A 119 8.66 12.45 15.20
C GLY A 119 7.54 12.68 14.17
N LEU A 120 7.81 12.54 12.88
CA LEU A 120 6.84 12.86 11.82
C LEU A 120 5.65 11.91 11.84
N GLY A 121 4.47 12.41 12.20
CA GLY A 121 3.25 11.62 12.24
C GLY A 121 3.25 10.48 13.27
N MET A 122 4.08 10.49 14.29
CA MET A 122 4.14 9.44 15.32
C MET A 122 2.76 9.16 15.94
N TYR A 123 1.94 10.17 16.13
CA TYR A 123 0.61 10.04 16.72
C TYR A 123 -0.38 9.26 15.85
N VAL A 124 -0.10 9.09 14.57
CA VAL A 124 -0.93 8.28 13.64
C VAL A 124 -0.87 6.80 14.04
N TYR A 125 0.29 6.36 14.53
CA TYR A 125 0.58 4.96 14.87
C TYR A 125 0.42 4.65 16.37
N ALA A 126 0.08 5.64 17.18
CA ALA A 126 -0.16 5.43 18.59
C ALA A 126 -1.36 4.48 18.80
N GLY A 127 -1.11 3.31 19.38
CA GLY A 127 -2.12 2.28 19.66
C GLY A 127 -2.20 1.15 18.61
N GLU A 128 -1.46 1.19 17.51
CA GLU A 128 -1.45 0.08 16.53
C GLU A 128 -0.92 -1.25 17.10
N ASP A 129 0.00 -1.19 18.05
CA ASP A 129 0.66 -2.36 18.63
C ASP A 129 -0.09 -2.97 19.82
N LEU A 130 -1.28 -2.44 20.18
CA LEU A 130 -2.12 -3.02 21.22
C LEU A 130 -2.81 -4.29 20.70
N PRO A 131 -2.94 -5.36 21.53
CA PRO A 131 -3.75 -6.51 21.19
C PRO A 131 -5.17 -6.07 20.83
N GLN A 132 -5.77 -6.70 19.81
CA GLN A 132 -7.10 -6.31 19.30
C GLN A 132 -8.19 -6.26 20.38
N ALA A 133 -8.04 -7.03 21.47
CA ALA A 133 -8.96 -7.04 22.62
C ALA A 133 -8.82 -5.81 23.53
N GLU A 134 -7.71 -5.05 23.42
CA GLU A 134 -7.39 -3.92 24.30
C GLU A 134 -7.34 -2.58 23.56
N GLN A 135 -7.60 -2.56 22.25
CA GLN A 135 -7.68 -1.30 21.54
C GLN A 135 -8.90 -0.52 22.07
N PRO A 136 -8.71 0.65 22.68
CA PRO A 136 -9.84 1.45 23.11
C PRO A 136 -10.65 1.82 21.88
N VAL A 137 -11.92 1.41 21.86
CA VAL A 137 -12.88 1.98 20.92
C VAL A 137 -12.83 3.48 21.17
N ALA A 138 -12.35 4.26 20.22
CA ALA A 138 -12.27 5.70 20.35
C ALA A 138 -13.68 6.24 20.64
N GLU A 139 -14.00 6.49 21.92
CA GLU A 139 -15.20 7.22 22.30
C GLU A 139 -15.05 8.64 21.75
N VAL A 140 -15.64 8.85 20.58
CA VAL A 140 -15.85 10.19 20.03
C VAL A 140 -16.86 10.91 20.91
N LYS A 141 -16.40 11.53 22.00
CA LYS A 141 -17.15 12.58 22.70
C LYS A 141 -16.95 13.89 21.95
N GLY A 142 -17.72 14.07 20.89
CA GLY A 142 -17.83 15.32 20.16
C GLY A 142 -19.27 15.53 19.71
N LYS A 143 -19.86 16.68 20.12
CA LYS A 143 -21.24 17.13 19.80
C LYS A 143 -21.57 16.98 18.30
N PRO A 144 -22.84 16.77 17.92
CA PRO A 144 -23.24 16.60 16.55
C PRO A 144 -23.03 17.89 15.75
N ALA A 145 -21.94 17.95 14.99
CA ALA A 145 -21.80 18.90 13.91
C ALA A 145 -22.43 18.31 12.65
N LYS A 146 -23.21 19.13 11.94
CA LYS A 146 -23.92 18.84 10.70
C LYS A 146 -23.05 18.05 9.73
N LYS A 147 -23.61 16.93 9.25
CA LYS A 147 -23.15 16.09 8.18
C LYS A 147 -22.74 16.94 6.96
N PRO A 148 -21.48 16.97 6.54
CA PRO A 148 -21.14 17.47 5.22
C PRO A 148 -21.57 16.42 4.19
N GLU A 149 -22.16 16.87 3.09
CA GLU A 149 -22.48 16.03 1.94
C GLU A 149 -21.20 15.37 1.41
N PRO A 150 -21.26 14.12 0.92
CA PRO A 150 -20.10 13.38 0.45
C PRO A 150 -19.54 14.06 -0.81
N LYS A 151 -18.33 14.62 -0.69
CA LYS A 151 -17.52 14.90 -1.88
C LYS A 151 -17.18 13.56 -2.51
N LYS A 152 -17.49 13.39 -3.79
CA LYS A 152 -17.05 12.28 -4.62
C LYS A 152 -15.52 12.26 -4.58
N THR A 153 -14.95 11.32 -3.82
CA THR A 153 -13.57 10.87 -3.95
C THR A 153 -13.54 9.85 -5.07
N GLU A 154 -12.60 10.00 -5.99
CA GLU A 154 -12.34 8.96 -6.99
C GLU A 154 -12.00 7.65 -6.25
N PRO A 155 -12.55 6.50 -6.69
CA PRO A 155 -12.36 5.24 -5.99
C PRO A 155 -10.89 4.79 -6.09
N ASP A 156 -10.30 4.40 -4.96
CA ASP A 156 -9.03 3.66 -4.91
C ASP A 156 -9.17 2.36 -5.71
N GLU A 157 -8.14 1.97 -6.47
CA GLU A 157 -8.15 0.76 -7.33
C GLU A 157 -8.46 -0.54 -6.56
N ASP A 158 -8.34 -0.57 -5.23
CA ASP A 158 -8.64 -1.74 -4.38
C ASP A 158 -10.10 -1.80 -3.90
N ASP A 159 -10.93 -0.76 -4.12
CA ASP A 159 -12.34 -0.65 -3.71
C ASP A 159 -13.30 -0.56 -4.90
N ILE A 160 -12.90 -1.02 -6.08
CA ILE A 160 -13.76 -1.04 -7.26
C ILE A 160 -14.91 -2.01 -7.03
N ASP A 161 -16.12 -1.50 -6.95
CA ASP A 161 -17.33 -2.31 -6.84
C ASP A 161 -17.73 -2.89 -8.20
N TYR A 162 -17.29 -4.11 -8.48
CA TYR A 162 -17.60 -4.83 -9.70
C TYR A 162 -19.06 -5.33 -9.79
N SER A 163 -19.89 -5.02 -8.81
CA SER A 163 -21.34 -5.14 -8.94
C SER A 163 -21.95 -4.01 -9.76
N GLU A 164 -21.21 -2.89 -9.97
CA GLU A 164 -21.58 -1.84 -10.91
C GLU A 164 -21.18 -2.19 -12.35
N GLU A 165 -22.11 -2.01 -13.29
CA GLU A 165 -21.91 -2.40 -14.70
C GLU A 165 -20.73 -1.67 -15.36
N ALA A 166 -20.52 -0.40 -15.02
CA ALA A 166 -19.40 0.40 -15.56
C ALA A 166 -18.03 -0.20 -15.18
N HIS A 167 -17.89 -0.67 -13.95
CA HIS A 167 -16.65 -1.30 -13.47
C HIS A 167 -16.45 -2.69 -14.08
N ALA A 168 -17.53 -3.46 -14.23
CA ALA A 168 -17.47 -4.75 -14.90
C ALA A 168 -17.08 -4.61 -16.38
N GLN A 169 -17.57 -3.59 -17.07
CA GLN A 169 -17.18 -3.26 -18.46
C GLN A 169 -15.72 -2.82 -18.56
N ALA A 170 -15.25 -2.00 -17.63
CA ALA A 170 -13.84 -1.59 -17.57
C ALA A 170 -12.92 -2.81 -17.34
N PHE A 171 -13.30 -3.74 -16.45
CA PHE A 171 -12.57 -4.98 -16.23
C PHE A 171 -12.51 -5.83 -17.50
N LEU A 172 -13.63 -6.02 -18.22
CA LEU A 172 -13.67 -6.76 -19.46
C LEU A 172 -12.69 -6.19 -20.50
N LYS A 173 -12.62 -4.85 -20.59
CA LYS A 173 -11.69 -4.18 -21.52
C LYS A 173 -10.23 -4.49 -21.15
N ILE A 174 -9.85 -4.27 -19.89
CA ILE A 174 -8.49 -4.56 -19.38
C ILE A 174 -8.16 -6.05 -19.57
N TRP A 175 -9.12 -6.95 -19.27
CA TRP A 175 -8.98 -8.38 -19.44
C TRP A 175 -8.68 -8.76 -20.89
N SER A 176 -9.41 -8.15 -21.84
CA SER A 176 -9.23 -8.41 -23.27
C SER A 176 -7.89 -7.89 -23.81
N ASP A 177 -7.39 -6.78 -23.24
CA ASP A 177 -6.10 -6.21 -23.63
C ASP A 177 -4.92 -7.02 -23.04
N TRP A 178 -5.06 -7.58 -21.83
CA TRP A 178 -3.99 -8.33 -21.16
C TRP A 178 -3.86 -9.79 -21.62
N LEU A 179 -4.96 -10.47 -21.91
CA LEU A 179 -4.94 -11.89 -22.26
C LEU A 179 -3.98 -12.23 -23.40
N PRO A 180 -3.90 -11.45 -24.52
CA PRO A 180 -2.98 -11.75 -25.61
C PRO A 180 -1.50 -11.74 -25.22
N GLU A 181 -1.13 -10.93 -24.22
CA GLU A 181 0.25 -10.74 -23.78
C GLU A 181 0.71 -11.77 -22.73
N HIS A 182 -0.24 -12.52 -22.14
CA HIS A 182 0.07 -13.46 -21.05
C HIS A 182 0.20 -14.89 -21.55
N SER A 183 1.28 -15.57 -21.12
CA SER A 183 1.52 -17.00 -21.35
C SER A 183 0.86 -17.89 -20.30
N ASP A 184 0.72 -17.43 -19.02
CA ASP A 184 -0.01 -18.14 -17.96
C ASP A 184 -1.41 -17.57 -17.73
N VAL A 185 -2.29 -17.81 -18.70
CA VAL A 185 -3.70 -17.36 -18.59
C VAL A 185 -4.46 -18.06 -17.47
N ALA A 186 -4.04 -19.27 -17.06
CA ALA A 186 -4.67 -19.99 -15.96
C ALA A 186 -4.31 -19.35 -14.61
N GLY A 187 -3.06 -18.88 -14.45
CA GLY A 187 -2.64 -18.08 -13.30
C GLY A 187 -3.37 -16.76 -13.25
N LEU A 188 -3.46 -16.04 -14.38
CA LEU A 188 -4.19 -14.79 -14.50
C LEU A 188 -5.66 -14.95 -14.07
N TYR A 189 -6.34 -16.00 -14.55
CA TYR A 189 -7.73 -16.29 -14.17
C TYR A 189 -7.87 -16.57 -12.66
N ARG A 190 -6.96 -17.36 -12.07
CA ARG A 190 -6.98 -17.68 -10.63
C ARG A 190 -6.79 -16.44 -9.78
N ASN A 191 -5.88 -15.55 -10.16
CA ASN A 191 -5.58 -14.33 -9.41
C ASN A 191 -6.77 -13.34 -9.41
N ASN A 192 -7.59 -13.36 -10.46
CA ASN A 192 -8.76 -12.48 -10.60
C ASN A 192 -10.08 -13.19 -10.28
N LYS A 193 -10.05 -14.37 -9.67
CA LYS A 193 -11.25 -15.20 -9.43
C LYS A 193 -12.33 -14.48 -8.63
N GLY A 194 -11.96 -13.68 -7.64
CA GLY A 194 -12.89 -12.91 -6.80
C GLY A 194 -13.71 -11.93 -7.66
N THR A 195 -13.02 -11.07 -8.41
CA THR A 195 -13.60 -10.10 -9.34
C THR A 195 -14.51 -10.78 -10.38
N ILE A 196 -13.99 -11.85 -11.02
CA ILE A 196 -14.74 -12.60 -12.02
C ILE A 196 -16.01 -13.22 -11.44
N THR A 197 -15.97 -13.71 -10.18
CA THR A 197 -17.15 -14.24 -9.50
C THR A 197 -18.17 -13.16 -9.19
N THR A 198 -17.73 -11.96 -8.78
CA THR A 198 -18.62 -10.81 -8.56
C THR A 198 -19.33 -10.43 -9.86
N ILE A 199 -18.55 -10.31 -10.97
CA ILE A 199 -19.11 -10.01 -12.29
C ILE A 199 -20.09 -11.12 -12.76
N GLN A 200 -19.77 -12.39 -12.51
CA GLN A 200 -20.66 -13.52 -12.83
C GLN A 200 -22.01 -13.40 -12.16
N ASN A 201 -22.03 -12.98 -10.89
CA ASN A 201 -23.26 -12.90 -10.10
C ASN A 201 -24.13 -11.70 -10.48
N HIS A 202 -23.53 -10.57 -10.87
CA HIS A 202 -24.25 -9.33 -11.12
C HIS A 202 -24.41 -9.00 -12.61
N HIS A 203 -23.45 -9.43 -13.46
CA HIS A 203 -23.38 -9.12 -14.90
C HIS A 203 -23.09 -10.37 -15.73
N PRO A 204 -24.04 -11.33 -15.84
CA PRO A 204 -23.80 -12.62 -16.53
C PRO A 204 -23.36 -12.48 -18.00
N ALA A 205 -23.84 -11.45 -18.69
CA ALA A 205 -23.46 -11.20 -20.10
C ALA A 205 -21.97 -10.85 -20.21
N ILE A 206 -21.48 -9.94 -19.36
CA ILE A 206 -20.06 -9.53 -19.31
C ILE A 206 -19.18 -10.73 -18.91
N TYR A 207 -19.65 -11.53 -17.97
CA TYR A 207 -18.94 -12.76 -17.57
C TYR A 207 -18.78 -13.76 -18.74
N GLU A 208 -19.79 -13.96 -19.60
CA GLU A 208 -19.67 -14.83 -20.75
C GLU A 208 -18.64 -14.30 -21.76
N GLU A 209 -18.50 -12.98 -21.94
CA GLU A 209 -17.46 -12.40 -22.79
C GLU A 209 -16.05 -12.62 -22.19
N ILE A 210 -15.87 -12.41 -20.88
CA ILE A 210 -14.62 -12.72 -20.16
C ILE A 210 -14.23 -14.18 -20.35
N LYS A 211 -15.18 -15.10 -20.19
CA LYS A 211 -14.98 -16.54 -20.32
C LYS A 211 -14.63 -16.93 -21.74
N GLN A 212 -15.30 -16.37 -22.74
CA GLN A 212 -15.01 -16.63 -24.16
C GLN A 212 -13.59 -16.15 -24.53
N ALA A 213 -13.20 -14.95 -24.10
CA ALA A 213 -11.85 -14.43 -24.31
C ALA A 213 -10.79 -15.35 -23.68
N TYR A 214 -11.01 -15.79 -22.45
CA TYR A 214 -10.13 -16.74 -21.76
C TYR A 214 -10.00 -18.08 -22.52
N GLN A 215 -11.11 -18.68 -22.93
CA GLN A 215 -11.11 -19.96 -23.65
C GLN A 215 -10.40 -19.85 -25.00
N ARG A 216 -10.61 -18.76 -25.75
CA ARG A 216 -9.94 -18.49 -27.02
C ARG A 216 -8.43 -18.45 -26.82
N ARG A 217 -7.95 -17.65 -25.86
CA ARG A 217 -6.51 -17.51 -25.61
C ARG A 217 -5.87 -18.82 -25.13
N LYS A 218 -6.58 -19.59 -24.32
CA LYS A 218 -6.12 -20.91 -23.86
C LYS A 218 -5.94 -21.88 -25.03
N ALA A 219 -6.84 -21.85 -26.01
CA ALA A 219 -6.73 -22.68 -27.24
C ALA A 219 -5.52 -22.24 -28.08
N GLU A 220 -5.35 -20.93 -28.33
CA GLU A 220 -4.20 -20.39 -29.08
C GLU A 220 -2.85 -20.83 -28.47
N ILE A 221 -2.74 -20.80 -27.12
CA ILE A 221 -1.51 -21.26 -26.46
C ILE A 221 -1.30 -22.76 -26.59
N ALA A 222 -2.37 -23.55 -26.60
CA ALA A 222 -2.29 -24.99 -26.78
C ALA A 222 -1.84 -25.35 -28.23
N ASP A 223 -2.40 -24.68 -29.22
CA ASP A 223 -2.06 -24.87 -30.63
C ASP A 223 -0.60 -24.45 -30.90
N ALA A 224 -0.17 -23.31 -30.38
CA ALA A 224 1.22 -22.85 -30.53
C ALA A 224 2.26 -23.81 -29.90
N LYS A 225 1.90 -24.55 -28.85
CA LYS A 225 2.77 -25.57 -28.25
C LYS A 225 2.88 -26.82 -29.12
N GLN A 226 1.82 -27.21 -29.83
CA GLN A 226 1.83 -28.36 -30.72
C GLN A 226 2.64 -28.08 -32.00
N GLU A 227 2.60 -26.84 -32.51
CA GLU A 227 3.38 -26.41 -33.68
C GLU A 227 4.88 -26.27 -33.41
N GLY A 228 5.28 -26.03 -32.13
CA GLY A 228 6.68 -25.89 -31.73
C GLY A 228 7.40 -27.20 -31.38
N GLU A 229 6.69 -28.33 -31.32
CA GLU A 229 7.23 -29.66 -31.03
C GLU A 229 7.32 -30.55 -32.29
N GLY A 230 7.00 -30.08 -33.48
CA GLY A 230 7.10 -30.75 -34.79
C GLY A 230 8.30 -30.22 -35.57
#